data_f9ec570db9ee0138f50a9ab4cca460e0
#
_entry.id   f9ec570db9ee0138f50a9ab4cca460e0
#
_cell.length_a   1.000
_cell.length_b   1.000
_cell.length_c   1.000
_cell.angle_alpha   90.00
_cell.angle_beta   90.00
_cell.angle_gamma   90.00
#
_symmetry.space_group_name_H-M   'P 1'
#
loop_
_entity.id
_entity.type
_entity.pdbx_description
1 polymer ?
#
loop_
_entity_poly.entity_id
_entity_poly.type
_entity_poly.pdbx_seq_one_letter_code
_entity_poly.pdbx_strand_id
1 'polypeptide(L)'
;MNKLVVVLLMFPMVVMGQEAPYECDNNYGECGTPEMSGGGNASGGGSILINNTDLGDTYQSADDYDDDGVEDSYDNCPRIRNAEQFDTDGDGIGDLCDNCRNTHNQNQWDLEGDGLGDLCDDDMDNDSITNHVDNCLRVFNADQADIDGDGDGNACDPDIDNDGLGNLT
;
A
#
# COMPACT_ATOMS: atom_id res chain seq x y z
N MET A 1 -22.39 -54.90 8.92
CA MET A 1 -20.95 -54.58 8.71
C MET A 1 -20.76 -54.32 7.22
N ASN A 2 -20.90 -53.10 6.77
CA ASN A 2 -20.65 -52.72 5.37
C ASN A 2 -19.40 -51.85 5.32
N LYS A 3 -18.35 -52.44 4.71
CA LYS A 3 -17.12 -51.71 4.42
C LYS A 3 -17.34 -50.83 3.19
N LEU A 4 -17.28 -49.52 3.39
CA LEU A 4 -17.23 -48.56 2.30
C LEU A 4 -15.80 -48.51 1.74
N VAL A 5 -15.62 -48.97 0.51
CA VAL A 5 -14.36 -48.85 -0.23
C VAL A 5 -14.34 -47.52 -0.91
N VAL A 6 -13.48 -46.60 -0.45
CA VAL A 6 -13.23 -45.32 -1.13
C VAL A 6 -12.16 -45.58 -2.19
N VAL A 7 -12.56 -45.52 -3.46
CA VAL A 7 -11.64 -45.55 -4.61
C VAL A 7 -11.12 -44.12 -4.83
N LEU A 8 -9.83 -43.92 -4.48
CA LEU A 8 -9.12 -42.70 -4.83
C LEU A 8 -8.75 -42.73 -6.32
N LEU A 9 -9.45 -41.96 -7.16
CA LEU A 9 -9.04 -41.73 -8.54
C LEU A 9 -7.90 -40.69 -8.55
N MET A 10 -6.68 -41.18 -8.75
CA MET A 10 -5.55 -40.31 -9.08
C MET A 10 -5.68 -39.82 -10.51
N PHE A 11 -5.99 -38.54 -10.67
CA PHE A 11 -5.80 -37.87 -11.96
C PHE A 11 -4.32 -37.47 -12.09
N PRO A 12 -3.68 -37.70 -13.25
CA PRO A 12 -2.35 -37.22 -13.48
C PRO A 12 -2.37 -35.67 -13.60
N MET A 13 -1.66 -35.01 -12.71
CA MET A 13 -1.31 -33.59 -12.85
C MET A 13 -0.50 -33.41 -14.13
N VAL A 14 -1.08 -32.77 -15.12
CA VAL A 14 -0.32 -32.20 -16.23
C VAL A 14 0.43 -31.00 -15.67
N VAL A 15 1.71 -31.15 -15.46
CA VAL A 15 2.63 -30.06 -15.18
C VAL A 15 2.76 -29.24 -16.46
N MET A 16 1.99 -28.14 -16.57
CA MET A 16 2.27 -27.11 -17.56
C MET A 16 3.62 -26.48 -17.21
N GLY A 17 4.55 -26.51 -18.18
CA GLY A 17 5.89 -25.99 -18.03
C GLY A 17 5.85 -24.53 -17.59
N GLN A 18 6.34 -24.26 -16.40
CA GLN A 18 6.75 -22.93 -16.01
C GLN A 18 8.00 -22.62 -16.82
N GLU A 19 7.88 -21.64 -17.72
CA GLU A 19 9.06 -21.02 -18.30
C GLU A 19 9.85 -20.39 -17.13
N ALA A 20 11.11 -20.78 -17.02
CA ALA A 20 12.00 -20.27 -15.99
C ALA A 20 12.17 -18.74 -16.18
N PRO A 21 12.20 -17.96 -15.11
CA PRO A 21 12.53 -16.54 -15.22
C PRO A 21 13.98 -16.44 -15.74
N TYR A 22 14.19 -15.55 -16.69
CA TYR A 22 15.52 -15.28 -17.25
C TYR A 22 16.43 -14.76 -16.13
N GLU A 23 17.41 -15.57 -15.68
CA GLU A 23 18.46 -15.12 -14.80
C GLU A 23 19.48 -14.30 -15.62
N CYS A 24 19.55 -13.00 -15.38
CA CYS A 24 20.65 -12.17 -15.84
C CYS A 24 21.87 -12.43 -14.96
N ASP A 25 22.97 -12.91 -15.53
CA ASP A 25 24.25 -13.10 -14.83
C ASP A 25 24.85 -11.74 -14.48
N ASN A 26 24.98 -11.47 -13.18
CA ASN A 26 25.39 -10.17 -12.59
C ASN A 26 26.86 -9.81 -12.82
N ASN A 27 27.56 -10.49 -13.74
CA ASN A 27 29.00 -10.26 -13.87
C ASN A 27 29.48 -9.54 -15.14
N TYR A 28 28.62 -9.38 -16.17
CA TYR A 28 28.88 -8.52 -17.35
C TYR A 28 27.54 -8.22 -18.03
N GLY A 29 27.06 -7.01 -17.95
CA GLY A 29 25.78 -6.51 -18.39
C GLY A 29 25.39 -6.71 -19.86
N GLU A 30 25.09 -7.93 -20.25
CA GLU A 30 24.43 -8.22 -21.53
C GLU A 30 23.32 -9.25 -21.33
N CYS A 31 22.08 -8.81 -21.34
CA CYS A 31 20.93 -9.67 -21.55
C CYS A 31 20.83 -9.95 -23.04
N GLY A 32 21.09 -11.20 -23.46
CA GLY A 32 21.05 -11.61 -24.87
C GLY A 32 19.66 -11.50 -25.46
N THR A 33 19.49 -10.69 -26.48
CA THR A 33 18.33 -10.70 -27.37
C THR A 33 18.45 -11.87 -28.35
N PRO A 34 17.33 -12.51 -28.81
CA PRO A 34 17.40 -13.55 -29.79
C PRO A 34 17.90 -12.97 -31.12
N GLU A 35 18.97 -13.58 -31.67
CA GLU A 35 19.58 -13.21 -32.91
C GLU A 35 18.59 -13.31 -34.08
N MET A 36 18.31 -12.18 -34.72
CA MET A 36 17.87 -12.18 -36.13
C MET A 36 19.10 -12.13 -37.01
N SER A 37 19.35 -13.23 -37.71
CA SER A 37 20.41 -13.42 -38.64
C SER A 37 20.29 -12.43 -39.82
N GLY A 38 21.27 -11.54 -39.95
CA GLY A 38 21.44 -10.66 -41.10
C GLY A 38 22.83 -10.03 -41.06
N GLY A 39 23.73 -10.51 -41.93
CA GLY A 39 25.15 -10.18 -41.92
C GLY A 39 25.48 -8.73 -42.29
N GLY A 40 26.53 -8.23 -41.66
CA GLY A 40 27.15 -6.95 -42.01
C GLY A 40 28.33 -6.63 -41.08
N ASN A 41 29.55 -6.82 -41.59
CA ASN A 41 30.81 -6.49 -40.96
C ASN A 41 30.94 -4.97 -40.74
N ALA A 42 31.22 -4.49 -39.52
CA ALA A 42 31.91 -3.21 -39.31
C ALA A 42 32.68 -3.22 -38.00
N SER A 43 34.03 -3.22 -38.14
CA SER A 43 34.97 -2.87 -37.11
C SER A 43 34.87 -1.38 -36.73
N GLY A 44 34.77 -1.07 -35.48
CA GLY A 44 34.90 0.31 -35.01
C GLY A 44 34.43 0.44 -33.57
N GLY A 45 35.42 0.45 -32.61
CA GLY A 45 35.11 0.79 -31.20
C GLY A 45 34.67 2.25 -31.10
N GLY A 46 33.42 2.44 -30.78
CA GLY A 46 32.85 3.73 -30.39
C GLY A 46 31.83 3.46 -29.31
N SER A 47 32.02 4.05 -28.14
CA SER A 47 30.99 4.14 -27.13
C SER A 47 29.77 4.79 -27.76
N ILE A 48 28.71 4.02 -27.98
CA ILE A 48 27.42 4.58 -28.37
C ILE A 48 26.83 5.18 -27.12
N LEU A 49 26.93 6.49 -26.98
CA LEU A 49 26.05 7.25 -26.11
C LEU A 49 24.67 7.18 -26.77
N ILE A 50 23.84 6.26 -26.33
CA ILE A 50 22.42 6.27 -26.67
C ILE A 50 21.82 7.48 -25.95
N ASN A 51 21.68 8.57 -26.70
CA ASN A 51 20.84 9.68 -26.25
C ASN A 51 19.40 9.16 -26.27
N ASN A 52 18.81 9.06 -25.10
CA ASN A 52 17.47 8.56 -24.81
C ASN A 52 16.31 9.41 -25.38
N THR A 53 16.48 10.00 -26.59
CA THR A 53 15.45 10.88 -27.17
C THR A 53 14.60 10.24 -28.27
N ASP A 54 14.78 8.93 -28.60
CA ASP A 54 14.23 8.38 -29.85
C ASP A 54 13.35 7.12 -29.74
N LEU A 55 13.08 6.66 -28.52
CA LEU A 55 12.12 5.57 -28.32
C LEU A 55 11.21 6.02 -27.18
N GLY A 56 9.98 6.41 -27.46
CA GLY A 56 8.97 6.83 -26.49
C GLY A 56 8.66 5.82 -25.35
N ASP A 57 9.70 5.19 -24.82
CA ASP A 57 9.68 4.49 -23.56
C ASP A 57 10.00 5.52 -22.48
N THR A 58 9.00 5.85 -21.69
CA THR A 58 9.19 6.44 -20.37
C THR A 58 10.03 5.47 -19.55
N TYR A 59 11.37 5.64 -19.63
CA TYR A 59 12.29 4.99 -18.70
C TYR A 59 11.95 5.58 -17.34
N GLN A 60 11.15 4.87 -16.55
CA GLN A 60 10.94 5.23 -15.16
C GLN A 60 12.32 5.26 -14.51
N SER A 61 12.77 6.43 -14.12
CA SER A 61 13.96 6.57 -13.30
C SER A 61 13.76 5.67 -12.08
N ALA A 62 14.75 4.85 -11.72
CA ALA A 62 14.67 4.02 -10.52
C ALA A 62 14.52 4.89 -9.24
N ASP A 63 14.69 6.19 -9.40
CA ASP A 63 14.73 7.18 -8.34
C ASP A 63 13.55 8.21 -8.44
N ASP A 64 12.59 8.04 -9.38
CA ASP A 64 11.39 8.89 -9.57
C ASP A 64 10.26 7.97 -10.05
N TYR A 65 9.50 7.44 -9.10
CA TYR A 65 8.54 6.35 -9.33
C TYR A 65 7.33 6.77 -10.16
N ASP A 66 6.86 8.00 -9.99
CA ASP A 66 5.65 8.50 -10.66
C ASP A 66 5.94 9.39 -11.86
N ASP A 67 7.23 9.62 -12.18
CA ASP A 67 7.70 10.42 -13.33
C ASP A 67 7.22 11.89 -13.28
N ASP A 68 7.17 12.51 -12.11
CA ASP A 68 6.76 13.92 -11.99
C ASP A 68 7.94 14.91 -12.07
N GLY A 69 9.18 14.39 -12.05
CA GLY A 69 10.42 15.14 -12.14
C GLY A 69 11.06 15.42 -10.79
N VAL A 70 10.53 14.90 -9.69
CA VAL A 70 11.10 14.95 -8.35
C VAL A 70 11.57 13.55 -7.97
N GLU A 71 12.81 13.41 -7.50
CA GLU A 71 13.34 12.12 -7.03
C GLU A 71 12.58 11.65 -5.78
N ASP A 72 12.25 10.34 -5.66
CA ASP A 72 11.51 9.76 -4.52
C ASP A 72 12.04 10.19 -3.14
N SER A 73 13.36 10.44 -3.05
CA SER A 73 14.00 10.86 -1.79
C SER A 73 13.72 12.31 -1.37
N TYR A 74 13.18 13.11 -2.27
CA TYR A 74 12.83 14.53 -2.08
C TYR A 74 11.35 14.79 -2.34
N ASP A 75 10.62 13.77 -2.82
CA ASP A 75 9.23 13.86 -3.19
C ASP A 75 8.34 13.65 -1.96
N ASN A 76 7.42 14.58 -1.72
CA ASN A 76 6.45 14.51 -0.64
C ASN A 76 5.23 13.64 -0.95
N CYS A 77 5.09 13.14 -2.21
CA CYS A 77 4.11 12.13 -2.63
C CYS A 77 4.71 11.13 -3.64
N PRO A 78 5.69 10.27 -3.29
CA PRO A 78 6.50 9.48 -4.22
C PRO A 78 5.76 8.51 -5.15
N ARG A 79 4.46 8.51 -5.17
CA ARG A 79 3.61 7.62 -5.99
C ARG A 79 2.48 8.36 -6.71
N ILE A 80 2.37 9.67 -6.51
CA ILE A 80 1.30 10.52 -7.07
C ILE A 80 1.94 11.77 -7.63
N ARG A 81 1.94 11.90 -8.96
CA ARG A 81 2.53 13.03 -9.66
C ARG A 81 2.10 14.37 -9.09
N ASN A 82 3.05 15.09 -8.52
CA ASN A 82 2.82 16.40 -7.87
C ASN A 82 4.04 17.31 -7.99
N ALA A 83 4.55 17.52 -9.19
CA ALA A 83 5.76 18.30 -9.48
C ALA A 83 5.86 19.67 -8.77
N GLU A 84 4.75 20.24 -8.36
CA GLU A 84 4.70 21.50 -7.60
C GLU A 84 5.03 21.31 -6.11
N GLN A 85 4.99 20.06 -5.61
CA GLN A 85 5.36 19.69 -4.24
C GLN A 85 4.66 20.52 -3.15
N PHE A 86 3.36 20.86 -3.35
CA PHE A 86 2.60 21.56 -2.34
C PHE A 86 2.42 20.72 -1.07
N ASP A 87 2.62 21.37 0.08
CA ASP A 87 2.44 20.84 1.43
C ASP A 87 1.86 22.00 2.26
N THR A 88 0.55 21.99 2.47
CA THR A 88 -0.19 23.14 3.00
C THR A 88 0.04 23.32 4.49
N ASP A 89 0.17 22.25 5.26
CA ASP A 89 0.34 22.28 6.72
C ASP A 89 1.77 22.05 7.19
N GLY A 90 2.67 21.64 6.27
CA GLY A 90 4.10 21.53 6.53
C GLY A 90 4.50 20.28 7.29
N ASP A 91 3.77 19.17 7.15
CA ASP A 91 4.08 17.91 7.84
C ASP A 91 5.04 16.99 7.07
N GLY A 92 5.32 17.34 5.80
CA GLY A 92 6.21 16.59 4.92
C GLY A 92 5.49 15.59 4.02
N ILE A 93 4.16 15.53 4.08
CA ILE A 93 3.30 14.79 3.14
C ILE A 93 2.69 15.81 2.17
N GLY A 94 2.71 15.51 0.88
CA GLY A 94 2.18 16.44 -0.11
C GLY A 94 0.66 16.48 -0.14
N ASP A 95 0.10 17.64 -0.45
CA ASP A 95 -1.35 17.90 -0.52
C ASP A 95 -2.16 16.86 -1.29
N LEU A 96 -1.55 16.16 -2.26
CA LEU A 96 -2.24 15.18 -3.10
C LEU A 96 -2.28 13.77 -2.51
N CYS A 97 -1.42 13.47 -1.58
CA CYS A 97 -1.34 12.18 -0.89
C CYS A 97 -1.63 12.27 0.61
N ASP A 98 -1.86 13.47 1.13
CA ASP A 98 -2.15 13.73 2.53
C ASP A 98 -3.65 13.51 2.84
N ASN A 99 -3.93 12.63 3.81
CA ASN A 99 -5.27 12.33 4.27
C ASN A 99 -5.85 13.39 5.23
N CYS A 100 -5.03 14.38 5.66
CA CYS A 100 -5.47 15.56 6.43
C CYS A 100 -4.81 16.85 5.97
N ARG A 101 -4.92 17.17 4.73
CA ARG A 101 -4.26 18.27 3.98
C ARG A 101 -4.00 19.59 4.74
N ASN A 102 -4.77 19.92 5.77
CA ASN A 102 -4.68 21.17 6.53
C ASN A 102 -4.35 20.95 8.03
N THR A 103 -4.03 19.72 8.41
CA THR A 103 -3.82 19.33 9.80
C THR A 103 -2.60 18.41 9.91
N HIS A 104 -1.48 18.95 10.38
CA HIS A 104 -0.20 18.26 10.49
C HIS A 104 -0.32 16.86 11.11
N ASN A 105 -0.18 15.80 10.33
CA ASN A 105 -0.36 14.39 10.72
C ASN A 105 0.61 13.44 10.00
N GLN A 106 1.90 13.68 10.10
CA GLN A 106 2.97 12.93 9.43
C GLN A 106 2.84 11.39 9.50
N ASN A 107 2.11 10.85 10.50
CA ASN A 107 1.87 9.41 10.63
C ASN A 107 0.77 8.89 9.71
N GLN A 108 -0.05 9.77 9.11
CA GLN A 108 -1.12 9.45 8.18
C GLN A 108 -2.07 8.34 8.66
N TRP A 109 -2.35 8.31 9.99
CA TRP A 109 -3.28 7.35 10.56
C TRP A 109 -4.69 7.58 10.02
N ASP A 110 -5.35 6.48 9.69
CA ASP A 110 -6.69 6.38 9.15
C ASP A 110 -7.22 5.02 9.61
N LEU A 111 -7.99 5.01 10.68
CA LEU A 111 -8.38 3.82 11.42
C LEU A 111 -9.31 2.92 10.63
N GLU A 112 -10.28 3.50 9.92
CA GLU A 112 -11.30 2.80 9.15
C GLU A 112 -11.00 2.72 7.65
N GLY A 113 -9.96 3.44 7.16
CA GLY A 113 -9.47 3.35 5.79
C GLY A 113 -10.37 4.03 4.76
N ASP A 114 -11.09 5.10 5.14
CA ASP A 114 -11.98 5.82 4.24
C ASP A 114 -11.26 6.93 3.45
N GLY A 115 -9.99 7.23 3.80
CA GLY A 115 -9.13 8.20 3.16
C GLY A 115 -9.12 9.57 3.86
N LEU A 116 -9.85 9.73 4.97
CA LEU A 116 -9.76 10.87 5.86
C LEU A 116 -8.94 10.46 7.10
N GLY A 117 -7.91 11.21 7.44
CA GLY A 117 -7.04 10.83 8.56
C GLY A 117 -7.68 11.08 9.93
N ASP A 118 -7.37 10.23 10.93
CA ASP A 118 -7.89 10.29 12.30
C ASP A 118 -7.90 11.71 12.92
N LEU A 119 -6.94 12.57 12.56
CA LEU A 119 -6.81 13.90 13.14
C LEU A 119 -7.75 14.94 12.53
N CYS A 120 -8.30 14.69 11.38
CA CYS A 120 -9.22 15.59 10.68
C CYS A 120 -10.59 14.96 10.43
N ASP A 121 -10.79 13.74 10.92
CA ASP A 121 -12.04 13.03 10.86
C ASP A 121 -12.93 13.37 12.07
N ASP A 122 -14.20 13.62 11.84
CA ASP A 122 -15.21 13.89 12.87
C ASP A 122 -15.88 12.60 13.41
N ASP A 123 -15.62 11.42 12.79
CA ASP A 123 -16.22 10.11 13.13
C ASP A 123 -15.20 8.99 12.85
N MET A 124 -14.18 8.91 13.69
CA MET A 124 -12.93 8.17 13.51
C MET A 124 -13.09 6.65 13.33
N ASP A 125 -14.20 6.04 13.75
CA ASP A 125 -14.47 4.61 13.61
C ASP A 125 -15.70 4.29 12.73
N ASN A 126 -16.26 5.35 12.13
CA ASN A 126 -17.32 5.28 11.13
C ASN A 126 -18.62 4.63 11.64
N ASP A 127 -18.92 4.77 12.94
CA ASP A 127 -20.12 4.22 13.56
C ASP A 127 -21.36 5.15 13.48
N SER A 128 -21.18 6.33 12.86
CA SER A 128 -22.16 7.40 12.70
C SER A 128 -22.41 8.22 13.98
N ILE A 129 -21.55 8.10 14.96
CA ILE A 129 -21.50 8.94 16.15
C ILE A 129 -20.23 9.78 16.08
N THR A 130 -20.38 11.10 16.17
CA THR A 130 -19.21 11.97 16.06
C THR A 130 -18.30 11.86 17.28
N ASN A 131 -16.99 11.96 17.07
CA ASN A 131 -15.92 11.79 18.07
C ASN A 131 -16.18 12.48 19.43
N HIS A 132 -16.87 13.64 19.44
CA HIS A 132 -17.05 14.43 20.65
C HIS A 132 -18.18 13.92 21.55
N VAL A 133 -19.04 13.03 21.07
CA VAL A 133 -20.17 12.41 21.81
C VAL A 133 -20.08 10.90 21.86
N ASP A 134 -19.12 10.33 21.14
CA ASP A 134 -18.85 8.91 21.10
C ASP A 134 -18.19 8.43 22.39
N ASN A 135 -18.75 7.39 22.99
CA ASN A 135 -18.23 6.78 24.22
C ASN A 135 -17.18 5.67 23.95
N CYS A 136 -16.88 5.36 22.66
CA CYS A 136 -15.84 4.42 22.26
C CYS A 136 -15.08 4.90 21.01
N LEU A 137 -14.57 6.07 20.97
CA LEU A 137 -13.89 6.83 19.92
C LEU A 137 -13.19 6.06 18.80
N ARG A 138 -12.78 4.82 19.01
CA ARG A 138 -11.98 3.99 18.09
C ARG A 138 -12.56 2.60 17.88
N VAL A 139 -13.76 2.34 18.41
CA VAL A 139 -14.38 1.02 18.37
C VAL A 139 -15.83 1.16 17.99
N PHE A 140 -16.15 0.87 16.75
CA PHE A 140 -17.52 0.93 16.21
C PHE A 140 -18.56 0.44 17.19
N ASN A 141 -19.44 1.30 17.71
CA ASN A 141 -20.50 0.99 18.66
C ASN A 141 -21.71 1.90 18.54
N ALA A 142 -22.29 1.96 17.36
CA ALA A 142 -23.43 2.83 17.02
C ALA A 142 -24.62 2.81 17.99
N ASP A 143 -24.72 1.81 18.87
CA ASP A 143 -25.75 1.73 19.92
C ASP A 143 -25.37 2.52 21.19
N GLN A 144 -24.12 2.92 21.33
CA GLN A 144 -23.58 3.70 22.43
C GLN A 144 -23.94 3.13 23.82
N ALA A 145 -24.02 1.79 23.91
CA ALA A 145 -24.37 1.10 25.14
C ALA A 145 -23.29 1.34 26.20
N ASP A 146 -23.74 1.72 27.41
CA ASP A 146 -22.93 1.99 28.59
C ASP A 146 -23.77 1.51 29.80
N ILE A 147 -23.45 0.33 30.33
CA ILE A 147 -24.28 -0.33 31.36
C ILE A 147 -24.12 0.29 32.74
N ASP A 148 -22.91 0.65 33.13
CA ASP A 148 -22.59 1.19 34.43
C ASP A 148 -22.59 2.72 34.50
N GLY A 149 -22.62 3.38 33.33
CA GLY A 149 -22.76 4.83 33.21
C GLY A 149 -21.49 5.59 33.55
N ASP A 150 -20.30 4.98 33.39
CA ASP A 150 -19.04 5.64 33.71
C ASP A 150 -18.52 6.54 32.59
N GLY A 151 -19.06 6.41 31.38
CA GLY A 151 -18.74 7.20 30.19
C GLY A 151 -17.91 6.45 29.15
N ASP A 152 -17.36 5.30 29.48
CA ASP A 152 -16.76 4.38 28.53
C ASP A 152 -17.85 3.40 28.02
N GLY A 153 -17.96 3.26 26.69
CA GLY A 153 -18.98 2.36 26.12
C GLY A 153 -18.60 0.89 26.32
N ASN A 154 -19.62 0.02 26.47
CA ASN A 154 -19.42 -1.42 26.67
C ASN A 154 -18.47 -2.06 25.65
N ALA A 155 -18.36 -1.51 24.45
CA ALA A 155 -17.52 -2.06 23.37
C ALA A 155 -16.03 -1.84 23.61
N CYS A 156 -15.66 -0.81 24.33
CA CYS A 156 -14.28 -0.42 24.65
C CYS A 156 -13.94 -0.47 26.13
N ASP A 157 -14.94 -0.74 26.99
CA ASP A 157 -14.77 -0.80 28.43
C ASP A 157 -14.20 -2.16 28.88
N PRO A 158 -13.08 -2.19 29.62
CA PRO A 158 -12.51 -3.42 30.18
C PRO A 158 -13.28 -4.00 31.38
N ASP A 159 -14.23 -3.24 32.02
CA ASP A 159 -15.00 -3.64 33.21
C ASP A 159 -16.44 -3.12 33.13
N ILE A 160 -17.23 -3.66 32.18
CA ILE A 160 -18.56 -3.20 31.72
C ILE A 160 -19.57 -2.95 32.86
N ASP A 161 -19.44 -3.59 34.02
CA ASP A 161 -20.38 -3.46 35.15
C ASP A 161 -19.75 -2.82 36.42
N ASN A 162 -18.49 -2.38 36.27
CA ASN A 162 -17.71 -1.65 37.28
C ASN A 162 -17.63 -2.40 38.64
N ASP A 163 -17.60 -3.75 38.60
CA ASP A 163 -17.48 -4.60 39.79
C ASP A 163 -16.04 -4.79 40.27
N GLY A 164 -15.05 -4.26 39.54
CA GLY A 164 -13.61 -4.36 39.78
C GLY A 164 -12.98 -5.65 39.27
N LEU A 165 -13.72 -6.44 38.49
CA LEU A 165 -13.25 -7.64 37.81
C LEU A 165 -13.39 -7.41 36.31
N GLY A 166 -12.28 -7.44 35.56
CA GLY A 166 -12.34 -7.26 34.09
C GLY A 166 -13.24 -8.29 33.41
N ASN A 167 -13.81 -7.90 32.26
CA ASN A 167 -14.72 -8.72 31.50
C ASN A 167 -14.17 -10.14 31.24
N LEU A 168 -14.94 -11.18 31.54
CA LEU A 168 -14.60 -12.55 31.22
C LEU A 168 -14.74 -12.79 29.72
N THR A 169 -13.66 -13.09 29.02
CA THR A 169 -13.61 -13.45 27.59
C THR A 169 -14.06 -14.87 27.32
#